data_957864c777a04d8aa86e6c7b3bf3d932
#
_entry.id   957864c777a04d8aa86e6c7b3bf3d932
#
_cell.length_a   1.000
_cell.length_b   1.000
_cell.length_c   1.000
_cell.angle_alpha   90.00
_cell.angle_beta   90.00
_cell.angle_gamma   90.00
#
_symmetry.space_group_name_H-M   'P 1'
#
loop_
_entity.id
_entity.type
_entity.pdbx_description
1 polymer ?
#
loop_
_entity_poly.entity_id
_entity_poly.type
_entity_poly.pdbx_seq_one_letter_code
_entity_poly.pdbx_strand_id
1 'polypeptide(L)'
;SDFVFTCVGNDNDLKEVAIGKKGIFNTIKKGSIYIDNTTASAKVARELHKNAKAHGFGFLDAPVSGGQAGAENGALTVMVGGDKEDFDKAKNIIDCYSKKVQLLGSSGSGQLAKMVNQICIAGLVQGLSEAINFGINAGLKMENVIDVISKGAAQSWQMENRYKTMIDDKFEFGFAVDWMRKDLKIALDEAKKNNSPLPITKIVDSYYEEIQKMGGNRWDTSSLIRRFRKK
;
A
#
# COMPACT_ATOMS: atom_id res chain seq x y z
N SER A 1 18.33 7.41 19.60
CA SER A 1 16.92 7.74 19.36
C SER A 1 16.05 6.76 20.10
N ASP A 2 14.91 7.21 20.58
CA ASP A 2 13.94 6.37 21.29
C ASP A 2 12.95 5.72 20.30
N PHE A 3 12.77 6.35 19.13
CA PHE A 3 11.98 5.83 18.01
C PHE A 3 12.81 5.87 16.74
N VAL A 4 12.72 4.79 15.96
CA VAL A 4 13.38 4.67 14.66
C VAL A 4 12.34 4.27 13.63
N PHE A 5 12.26 5.02 12.54
CA PHE A 5 11.32 4.79 11.45
C PHE A 5 12.04 4.31 10.20
N THR A 6 11.44 3.34 9.50
CA THR A 6 11.87 2.92 8.18
C THR A 6 10.70 2.91 7.20
N CYS A 7 11.02 3.21 5.93
CA CYS A 7 10.11 3.05 4.82
C CYS A 7 10.97 2.77 3.57
N VAL A 8 11.06 1.50 3.19
CA VAL A 8 11.92 1.03 2.09
C VAL A 8 11.12 0.25 1.03
N GLY A 9 11.77 -0.34 0.03
CA GLY A 9 11.09 -0.86 -1.14
C GLY A 9 10.39 -2.21 -0.97
N ASN A 10 11.00 -3.14 -0.23
CA ASN A 10 10.57 -4.55 -0.17
C ASN A 10 11.16 -5.28 1.05
N ASP A 11 10.88 -6.60 1.16
CA ASP A 11 11.37 -7.47 2.23
C ASP A 11 12.91 -7.52 2.34
N ASN A 12 13.60 -7.52 1.21
CA ASN A 12 15.07 -7.63 1.19
C ASN A 12 15.71 -6.33 1.68
N ASP A 13 15.20 -5.19 1.18
CA ASP A 13 15.67 -3.87 1.60
C ASP A 13 15.41 -3.67 3.09
N LEU A 14 14.24 -4.10 3.58
CA LEU A 14 13.88 -4.01 5.00
C LEU A 14 14.82 -4.88 5.87
N LYS A 15 15.12 -6.10 5.45
CA LYS A 15 16.08 -6.96 6.15
C LYS A 15 17.48 -6.36 6.17
N GLU A 16 17.95 -5.83 5.04
CA GLU A 16 19.28 -5.23 4.96
C GLU A 16 19.39 -4.03 5.91
N VAL A 17 18.41 -3.13 5.91
CA VAL A 17 18.40 -1.95 6.79
C VAL A 17 18.22 -2.32 8.26
N ALA A 18 17.40 -3.33 8.58
CA ALA A 18 17.12 -3.73 9.96
C ALA A 18 18.23 -4.61 10.55
N ILE A 19 18.52 -5.74 9.91
CA ILE A 19 19.38 -6.82 10.46
C ILE A 19 20.62 -7.13 9.63
N GLY A 20 20.87 -6.39 8.54
CA GLY A 20 22.07 -6.53 7.73
C GLY A 20 23.35 -6.23 8.53
N LYS A 21 24.51 -6.43 7.94
CA LYS A 21 25.82 -6.26 8.60
C LYS A 21 25.99 -4.88 9.28
N LYS A 22 25.39 -3.82 8.70
CA LYS A 22 25.32 -2.47 9.25
C LYS A 22 23.90 -2.06 9.63
N GLY A 23 23.04 -3.04 9.87
CA GLY A 23 21.63 -2.82 10.16
C GLY A 23 21.41 -2.14 11.51
N ILE A 24 20.28 -1.46 11.59
CA ILE A 24 19.88 -0.64 12.75
C ILE A 24 19.83 -1.46 14.04
N PHE A 25 19.43 -2.74 13.97
CA PHE A 25 19.31 -3.62 15.14
C PHE A 25 20.63 -3.87 15.85
N ASN A 26 21.78 -3.66 15.18
CA ASN A 26 23.10 -3.78 15.80
C ASN A 26 23.43 -2.62 16.78
N THR A 27 22.73 -1.49 16.67
CA THR A 27 23.07 -0.25 17.40
C THR A 27 21.88 0.43 18.06
N ILE A 28 20.67 -0.04 17.83
CA ILE A 28 19.45 0.49 18.45
C ILE A 28 19.49 0.27 19.98
N LYS A 29 19.06 1.26 20.74
CA LYS A 29 19.06 1.18 22.20
C LYS A 29 17.99 0.22 22.71
N LYS A 30 18.29 -0.50 23.78
CA LYS A 30 17.27 -1.24 24.53
C LYS A 30 16.15 -0.29 24.99
N GLY A 31 14.92 -0.75 24.90
CA GLY A 31 13.73 0.04 25.24
C GLY A 31 13.26 1.02 24.17
N SER A 32 14.02 1.23 23.07
CA SER A 32 13.54 1.97 21.90
C SER A 32 12.45 1.20 21.16
N ILE A 33 11.78 1.86 20.21
CA ILE A 33 10.78 1.22 19.34
C ILE A 33 11.16 1.45 17.88
N TYR A 34 11.24 0.36 17.12
CA TYR A 34 11.42 0.37 15.68
C TYR A 34 10.05 0.29 14.99
N ILE A 35 9.74 1.26 14.13
CA ILE A 35 8.46 1.39 13.44
C ILE A 35 8.73 1.28 11.94
N ASP A 36 8.20 0.25 11.32
CA ASP A 36 8.39 0.01 9.89
C ASP A 36 7.15 0.37 9.08
N ASN A 37 7.23 1.43 8.29
CA ASN A 37 6.17 1.88 7.39
C ASN A 37 6.24 1.23 6.00
N THR A 38 7.18 0.32 5.77
CA THR A 38 7.31 -0.42 4.50
C THR A 38 6.09 -1.31 4.27
N THR A 39 5.61 -1.40 3.04
CA THR A 39 4.73 -2.50 2.64
C THR A 39 5.58 -3.72 2.33
N ALA A 40 5.56 -4.68 3.23
CA ALA A 40 6.36 -5.90 3.22
C ALA A 40 5.50 -7.13 3.54
N SER A 41 6.09 -8.32 3.58
CA SER A 41 5.37 -9.54 3.97
C SER A 41 5.12 -9.61 5.48
N ALA A 42 4.00 -10.19 5.89
CA ALA A 42 3.75 -10.49 7.31
C ALA A 42 4.81 -11.45 7.90
N LYS A 43 5.45 -12.24 7.04
CA LYS A 43 6.56 -13.13 7.43
C LYS A 43 7.76 -12.32 7.93
N VAL A 44 8.20 -11.33 7.16
CA VAL A 44 9.36 -10.51 7.54
C VAL A 44 9.06 -9.66 8.76
N ALA A 45 7.84 -9.12 8.88
CA ALA A 45 7.43 -8.37 10.07
C ALA A 45 7.56 -9.24 11.34
N ARG A 46 7.04 -10.46 11.32
CA ARG A 46 7.15 -11.40 12.46
C ARG A 46 8.59 -11.81 12.76
N GLU A 47 9.42 -11.99 11.74
CA GLU A 47 10.85 -12.29 11.88
C GLU A 47 11.57 -11.14 12.59
N LEU A 48 11.34 -9.90 12.15
CA LEU A 48 11.97 -8.72 12.74
C LEU A 48 11.46 -8.44 14.15
N HIS A 49 10.17 -8.60 14.40
CA HIS A 49 9.59 -8.48 15.75
C HIS A 49 10.25 -9.47 16.74
N LYS A 50 10.39 -10.75 16.35
CA LYS A 50 11.07 -11.75 17.18
C LYS A 50 12.52 -11.36 17.46
N ASN A 51 13.20 -10.83 16.46
CA ASN A 51 14.59 -10.39 16.57
C ASN A 51 14.71 -9.16 17.50
N ALA A 52 13.85 -8.16 17.33
CA ALA A 52 13.78 -6.97 18.18
C ALA A 52 13.58 -7.33 19.65
N LYS A 53 12.64 -8.22 19.94
CA LYS A 53 12.40 -8.72 21.31
C LYS A 53 13.62 -9.41 21.91
N ALA A 54 14.35 -10.20 21.15
CA ALA A 54 15.57 -10.86 21.60
C ALA A 54 16.68 -9.84 21.95
N HIS A 55 16.65 -8.66 21.33
CA HIS A 55 17.61 -7.57 21.59
C HIS A 55 17.10 -6.54 22.61
N GLY A 56 15.87 -6.67 23.09
CA GLY A 56 15.30 -5.85 24.16
C GLY A 56 14.73 -4.50 23.72
N PHE A 57 14.20 -4.40 22.48
CA PHE A 57 13.49 -3.23 21.99
C PHE A 57 12.18 -3.63 21.29
N GLY A 58 11.28 -2.65 21.12
CA GLY A 58 9.98 -2.85 20.48
C GLY A 58 10.03 -2.83 18.95
N PHE A 59 9.07 -3.50 18.31
CA PHE A 59 8.89 -3.50 16.86
C PHE A 59 7.42 -3.40 16.49
N LEU A 60 7.09 -2.47 15.59
CA LEU A 60 5.77 -2.31 15.01
C LEU A 60 5.87 -2.37 13.49
N ASP A 61 5.09 -3.26 12.85
CA ASP A 61 4.81 -3.16 11.42
C ASP A 61 3.64 -2.19 11.22
N ALA A 62 3.91 -1.10 10.55
CA ALA A 62 3.02 0.05 10.45
C ALA A 62 2.86 0.58 9.02
N PRO A 63 2.57 -0.29 8.02
CA PRO A 63 2.39 0.15 6.64
C PRO A 63 1.28 1.20 6.52
N VAL A 64 1.44 2.06 5.50
CA VAL A 64 0.62 3.26 5.33
C VAL A 64 -0.22 3.22 4.06
N SER A 65 -1.30 3.99 4.04
CA SER A 65 -2.12 4.30 2.86
C SER A 65 -2.40 5.79 2.82
N GLY A 66 -2.45 6.37 1.60
CA GLY A 66 -2.67 7.80 1.37
C GLY A 66 -1.77 8.37 0.27
N GLY A 67 -0.75 7.61 -0.16
CA GLY A 67 0.18 8.02 -1.21
C GLY A 67 1.01 9.25 -0.82
N GLN A 68 1.63 9.87 -1.81
CA GLN A 68 2.48 11.05 -1.64
C GLN A 68 1.71 12.21 -0.98
N ALA A 69 0.52 12.53 -1.48
CA ALA A 69 -0.29 13.62 -0.93
C ALA A 69 -0.68 13.38 0.54
N GLY A 70 -0.97 12.13 0.92
CA GLY A 70 -1.22 11.78 2.32
C GLY A 70 0.00 11.97 3.21
N ALA A 71 1.19 11.66 2.71
CA ALA A 71 2.43 11.86 3.44
C ALA A 71 2.78 13.35 3.61
N GLU A 72 2.71 14.13 2.53
CA GLU A 72 2.99 15.56 2.53
C GLU A 72 2.05 16.36 3.46
N ASN A 73 0.79 15.94 3.55
CA ASN A 73 -0.22 16.60 4.38
C ASN A 73 -0.34 16.03 5.79
N GLY A 74 0.50 15.08 6.20
CA GLY A 74 0.38 14.41 7.50
C GLY A 74 -0.96 13.67 7.69
N ALA A 75 -1.54 13.16 6.61
CA ALA A 75 -2.89 12.61 6.55
C ALA A 75 -2.94 11.13 6.12
N LEU A 76 -1.90 10.37 6.46
CA LEU A 76 -1.84 8.94 6.17
C LEU A 76 -2.83 8.13 7.03
N THR A 77 -3.24 6.99 6.52
CA THR A 77 -3.86 5.92 7.34
C THR A 77 -2.79 4.89 7.65
N VAL A 78 -2.59 4.59 8.93
CA VAL A 78 -1.53 3.69 9.42
C VAL A 78 -2.16 2.44 10.03
N MET A 79 -1.78 1.28 9.49
CA MET A 79 -2.27 -0.04 9.93
C MET A 79 -1.18 -0.70 10.76
N VAL A 80 -1.37 -0.83 12.07
CA VAL A 80 -0.31 -1.26 12.97
C VAL A 80 -0.50 -2.71 13.42
N GLY A 81 0.58 -3.49 13.35
CA GLY A 81 0.73 -4.77 14.01
C GLY A 81 1.88 -4.75 15.01
N GLY A 82 1.72 -5.42 16.14
CA GLY A 82 2.75 -5.49 17.18
C GLY A 82 2.18 -5.56 18.59
N ASP A 83 3.04 -5.32 19.58
CA ASP A 83 2.62 -5.34 20.97
C ASP A 83 1.91 -4.04 21.36
N LYS A 84 0.85 -4.18 22.15
CA LYS A 84 0.04 -3.03 22.59
C LYS A 84 0.86 -1.99 23.37
N GLU A 85 1.78 -2.42 24.21
CA GLU A 85 2.62 -1.52 25.00
C GLU A 85 3.50 -0.64 24.09
N ASP A 86 4.11 -1.24 23.06
CA ASP A 86 4.94 -0.51 22.10
C ASP A 86 4.08 0.45 21.25
N PHE A 87 2.88 0.02 20.87
CA PHE A 87 1.93 0.87 20.16
C PHE A 87 1.49 2.08 20.99
N ASP A 88 1.13 1.88 22.26
CA ASP A 88 0.68 2.96 23.15
C ASP A 88 1.79 4.03 23.33
N LYS A 89 3.06 3.61 23.41
CA LYS A 89 4.21 4.52 23.48
C LYS A 89 4.45 5.28 22.17
N ALA A 90 4.27 4.61 21.02
CA ALA A 90 4.56 5.18 19.71
C ALA A 90 3.40 6.01 19.11
N LYS A 91 2.17 5.80 19.59
CA LYS A 91 0.95 6.33 19.00
C LYS A 91 1.01 7.85 18.77
N ASN A 92 1.40 8.62 19.76
CA ASN A 92 1.44 10.09 19.68
C ASN A 92 2.40 10.57 18.56
N ILE A 93 3.47 9.83 18.29
CA ILE A 93 4.43 10.17 17.24
C ILE A 93 3.88 9.75 15.87
N ILE A 94 3.20 8.60 15.78
CA ILE A 94 2.53 8.17 14.57
C ILE A 94 1.39 9.13 14.20
N ASP A 95 0.67 9.67 15.18
CA ASP A 95 -0.39 10.66 14.98
C ASP A 95 0.11 11.95 14.28
N CYS A 96 1.42 12.28 14.40
CA CYS A 96 1.99 13.47 13.75
C CYS A 96 1.95 13.41 12.21
N TYR A 97 1.89 12.21 11.61
CA TYR A 97 1.85 12.03 10.16
C TYR A 97 0.63 11.27 9.67
N SER A 98 -0.33 11.02 10.56
CA SER A 98 -1.52 10.21 10.23
C SER A 98 -2.82 10.89 10.64
N LYS A 99 -3.86 10.77 9.80
CA LYS A 99 -5.24 11.10 10.14
C LYS A 99 -5.99 9.96 10.85
N LYS A 100 -5.46 8.74 10.75
CA LYS A 100 -6.02 7.54 11.38
C LYS A 100 -4.91 6.52 11.59
N VAL A 101 -4.75 6.08 12.82
CA VAL A 101 -3.87 4.97 13.20
C VAL A 101 -4.65 3.95 14.03
N GLN A 102 -4.37 2.68 13.82
CA GLN A 102 -5.05 1.61 14.54
C GLN A 102 -4.15 0.41 14.73
N LEU A 103 -4.03 -0.09 15.96
CA LEU A 103 -3.46 -1.41 16.25
C LEU A 103 -4.49 -2.47 15.83
N LEU A 104 -4.10 -3.40 14.97
CA LEU A 104 -4.98 -4.39 14.33
C LEU A 104 -4.72 -5.82 14.84
N GLY A 105 -3.70 -6.00 15.65
CA GLY A 105 -3.34 -7.28 16.23
C GLY A 105 -1.85 -7.41 16.47
N SER A 106 -1.37 -8.65 16.67
CA SER A 106 0.05 -8.97 16.84
C SER A 106 0.87 -8.64 15.59
N SER A 107 2.18 -8.71 15.70
CA SER A 107 3.11 -8.45 14.58
C SER A 107 2.73 -9.21 13.31
N GLY A 108 2.77 -8.51 12.19
CA GLY A 108 2.30 -8.93 10.88
C GLY A 108 0.85 -8.57 10.57
N SER A 109 0.05 -8.16 11.57
CA SER A 109 -1.36 -7.76 11.35
C SER A 109 -1.49 -6.45 10.56
N GLY A 110 -0.55 -5.51 10.73
CA GLY A 110 -0.48 -4.31 9.92
C GLY A 110 -0.25 -4.63 8.45
N GLN A 111 0.71 -5.53 8.17
CA GLN A 111 1.00 -5.97 6.80
C GLN A 111 -0.19 -6.72 6.18
N LEU A 112 -0.86 -7.61 6.93
CA LEU A 112 -2.07 -8.28 6.46
C LEU A 112 -3.20 -7.29 6.13
N ALA A 113 -3.41 -6.29 6.99
CA ALA A 113 -4.38 -5.24 6.73
C ALA A 113 -4.01 -4.41 5.48
N LYS A 114 -2.72 -4.14 5.28
CA LYS A 114 -2.25 -3.49 4.05
C LYS A 114 -2.54 -4.35 2.81
N MET A 115 -2.43 -5.68 2.88
CA MET A 115 -2.80 -6.55 1.77
C MET A 115 -4.29 -6.47 1.46
N VAL A 116 -5.16 -6.45 2.47
CA VAL A 116 -6.61 -6.21 2.29
C VAL A 116 -6.83 -4.89 1.54
N ASN A 117 -6.16 -3.81 1.96
CA ASN A 117 -6.23 -2.52 1.28
C ASN A 117 -5.80 -2.61 -0.20
N GLN A 118 -4.71 -3.29 -0.51
CA GLN A 118 -4.20 -3.40 -1.89
C GLN A 118 -5.09 -4.26 -2.78
N ILE A 119 -5.68 -5.32 -2.25
CA ILE A 119 -6.70 -6.14 -2.93
C ILE A 119 -7.90 -5.27 -3.33
N CYS A 120 -8.42 -4.45 -2.40
CA CYS A 120 -9.52 -3.52 -2.70
C CYS A 120 -9.12 -2.51 -3.78
N ILE A 121 -7.96 -1.86 -3.67
CA ILE A 121 -7.50 -0.86 -4.65
C ILE A 121 -7.37 -1.48 -6.04
N ALA A 122 -6.82 -2.68 -6.17
CA ALA A 122 -6.68 -3.35 -7.46
C ALA A 122 -8.03 -3.51 -8.17
N GLY A 123 -9.02 -4.05 -7.47
CA GLY A 123 -10.37 -4.22 -8.03
C GLY A 123 -11.06 -2.90 -8.38
N LEU A 124 -10.95 -1.91 -7.48
CA LEU A 124 -11.54 -0.58 -7.66
C LEU A 124 -10.96 0.14 -8.88
N VAL A 125 -9.63 0.16 -9.05
CA VAL A 125 -8.98 0.85 -10.17
C VAL A 125 -9.28 0.16 -11.49
N GLN A 126 -9.32 -1.17 -11.53
CA GLN A 126 -9.70 -1.89 -12.74
C GLN A 126 -11.16 -1.61 -13.12
N GLY A 127 -12.10 -1.70 -12.18
CA GLY A 127 -13.50 -1.39 -12.43
C GLY A 127 -13.73 0.05 -12.89
N LEU A 128 -13.02 1.02 -12.30
CA LEU A 128 -13.06 2.42 -12.72
C LEU A 128 -12.50 2.60 -14.14
N SER A 129 -11.42 1.89 -14.49
CA SER A 129 -10.82 1.94 -15.83
C SER A 129 -11.80 1.44 -16.90
N GLU A 130 -12.48 0.34 -16.63
CA GLU A 130 -13.53 -0.20 -17.53
C GLU A 130 -14.71 0.75 -17.64
N ALA A 131 -15.20 1.30 -16.52
CA ALA A 131 -16.33 2.21 -16.48
C ALA A 131 -16.06 3.51 -17.26
N ILE A 132 -14.88 4.11 -17.09
CA ILE A 132 -14.49 5.32 -17.84
C ILE A 132 -14.41 5.00 -19.34
N ASN A 133 -13.74 3.91 -19.72
CA ASN A 133 -13.63 3.50 -21.12
C ASN A 133 -15.01 3.22 -21.75
N PHE A 134 -15.88 2.52 -21.02
CA PHE A 134 -17.26 2.28 -21.46
C PHE A 134 -18.03 3.58 -21.69
N GLY A 135 -17.96 4.52 -20.74
CA GLY A 135 -18.66 5.79 -20.84
C GLY A 135 -18.17 6.64 -22.03
N ILE A 136 -16.85 6.68 -22.25
CA ILE A 136 -16.26 7.37 -23.42
C ILE A 136 -16.79 6.75 -24.72
N ASN A 137 -16.77 5.43 -24.85
CA ASN A 137 -17.25 4.73 -26.05
C ASN A 137 -18.77 4.88 -26.25
N ALA A 138 -19.53 5.10 -25.18
CA ALA A 138 -20.96 5.41 -25.23
C ALA A 138 -21.26 6.88 -25.54
N GLY A 139 -20.24 7.72 -25.74
CA GLY A 139 -20.40 9.15 -26.02
C GLY A 139 -20.77 10.02 -24.81
N LEU A 140 -20.58 9.53 -23.60
CA LEU A 140 -20.87 10.28 -22.37
C LEU A 140 -19.74 11.28 -22.04
N LYS A 141 -20.12 12.44 -21.49
CA LYS A 141 -19.16 13.36 -20.87
C LYS A 141 -18.80 12.84 -19.47
N MET A 142 -17.63 12.21 -19.37
CA MET A 142 -17.24 11.47 -18.17
C MET A 142 -17.13 12.34 -16.92
N GLU A 143 -16.78 13.61 -17.06
CA GLU A 143 -16.77 14.56 -15.92
C GLU A 143 -18.15 14.67 -15.28
N ASN A 144 -19.20 14.79 -16.09
CA ASN A 144 -20.59 14.89 -15.61
C ASN A 144 -21.06 13.58 -14.97
N VAL A 145 -20.65 12.43 -15.57
CA VAL A 145 -20.98 11.10 -15.04
C VAL A 145 -20.34 10.92 -13.67
N ILE A 146 -19.05 11.20 -13.55
CA ILE A 146 -18.30 11.05 -12.29
C ILE A 146 -18.84 11.99 -11.21
N ASP A 147 -19.19 13.25 -11.56
CA ASP A 147 -19.78 14.19 -10.60
C ASP A 147 -21.04 13.59 -9.95
N VAL A 148 -21.89 12.95 -10.71
CA VAL A 148 -23.12 12.34 -10.20
C VAL A 148 -22.83 11.05 -9.41
N ILE A 149 -22.12 10.08 -10.02
CA ILE A 149 -21.95 8.75 -9.41
C ILE A 149 -21.01 8.75 -8.20
N SER A 150 -20.14 9.76 -8.08
CA SER A 150 -19.28 9.94 -6.89
C SER A 150 -20.05 10.28 -5.61
N LYS A 151 -21.34 10.63 -5.72
CA LYS A 151 -22.22 10.86 -4.57
C LYS A 151 -23.08 9.65 -4.22
N GLY A 152 -22.98 8.58 -5.01
CA GLY A 152 -23.73 7.34 -4.83
C GLY A 152 -22.87 6.18 -4.34
N ALA A 153 -23.43 4.99 -4.39
CA ALA A 153 -22.82 3.76 -3.87
C ALA A 153 -21.54 3.31 -4.59
N ALA A 154 -21.28 3.83 -5.80
CA ALA A 154 -20.06 3.54 -6.57
C ALA A 154 -18.85 4.42 -6.17
N GLN A 155 -19.04 5.37 -5.24
CA GLN A 155 -18.00 6.28 -4.81
C GLN A 155 -16.75 5.54 -4.32
N SER A 156 -15.60 6.07 -4.68
CA SER A 156 -14.31 5.66 -4.12
C SER A 156 -13.29 6.79 -4.19
N TRP A 157 -12.29 6.74 -3.30
CA TRP A 157 -11.19 7.70 -3.36
C TRP A 157 -10.50 7.70 -4.75
N GLN A 158 -10.38 6.55 -5.37
CA GLN A 158 -9.79 6.40 -6.70
C GLN A 158 -10.63 7.13 -7.76
N MET A 159 -11.96 7.00 -7.69
CA MET A 159 -12.86 7.73 -8.57
C MET A 159 -12.67 9.24 -8.44
N GLU A 160 -12.71 9.79 -7.22
CA GLU A 160 -12.64 11.23 -6.98
C GLU A 160 -11.27 11.83 -7.31
N ASN A 161 -10.18 11.09 -7.11
CA ASN A 161 -8.82 11.61 -7.19
C ASN A 161 -8.03 11.17 -8.44
N ARG A 162 -8.57 10.28 -9.27
CA ARG A 162 -7.86 9.74 -10.44
C ARG A 162 -8.59 9.89 -11.77
N TYR A 163 -9.91 10.08 -11.78
CA TYR A 163 -10.66 10.07 -13.04
C TYR A 163 -10.16 11.10 -14.07
N LYS A 164 -9.81 12.31 -13.64
CA LYS A 164 -9.32 13.37 -14.55
C LYS A 164 -8.03 12.95 -15.26
N THR A 165 -7.05 12.51 -14.48
CA THR A 165 -5.76 12.05 -15.03
C THR A 165 -5.91 10.81 -15.89
N MET A 166 -6.89 9.93 -15.58
CA MET A 166 -7.23 8.79 -16.41
C MET A 166 -7.81 9.21 -17.75
N ILE A 167 -8.69 10.21 -17.78
CA ILE A 167 -9.25 10.78 -19.02
C ILE A 167 -8.14 11.48 -19.83
N ASP A 168 -7.30 12.28 -19.18
CA ASP A 168 -6.21 13.05 -19.77
C ASP A 168 -4.99 12.22 -20.19
N ASP A 169 -4.96 10.93 -19.90
CA ASP A 169 -3.81 10.02 -20.15
C ASP A 169 -2.52 10.44 -19.45
N LYS A 170 -2.59 10.93 -18.22
CA LYS A 170 -1.46 11.39 -17.41
C LYS A 170 -1.23 10.47 -16.22
N PHE A 171 -0.03 9.85 -16.12
CA PHE A 171 0.25 8.83 -15.11
C PHE A 171 1.63 8.98 -14.44
N GLU A 172 2.39 10.03 -14.72
CA GLU A 172 3.74 10.24 -14.20
C GLU A 172 3.73 10.85 -12.78
N PHE A 173 3.00 10.19 -11.87
CA PHE A 173 2.82 10.60 -10.47
C PHE A 173 2.34 9.41 -9.62
N GLY A 174 2.11 9.65 -8.34
CA GLY A 174 1.35 8.78 -7.44
C GLY A 174 2.04 7.47 -7.08
N PHE A 175 1.33 6.35 -7.20
CA PHE A 175 1.79 5.04 -6.76
C PHE A 175 2.14 4.13 -7.94
N ALA A 176 3.43 3.86 -8.10
CA ALA A 176 3.96 3.15 -9.26
C ALA A 176 3.45 1.71 -9.41
N VAL A 177 3.21 1.32 -10.66
CA VAL A 177 2.81 -0.04 -11.05
C VAL A 177 3.75 -1.11 -10.49
N ASP A 178 5.08 -0.89 -10.50
CA ASP A 178 6.05 -1.83 -9.95
C ASP A 178 5.78 -2.13 -8.46
N TRP A 179 5.46 -1.09 -7.68
CA TRP A 179 5.14 -1.26 -6.26
C TRP A 179 3.79 -1.95 -6.05
N MET A 180 2.81 -1.64 -6.89
CA MET A 180 1.52 -2.34 -6.83
C MET A 180 1.68 -3.82 -7.15
N ARG A 181 2.43 -4.19 -8.18
CA ARG A 181 2.71 -5.59 -8.51
C ARG A 181 3.44 -6.32 -7.40
N LYS A 182 4.41 -5.66 -6.76
CA LYS A 182 5.05 -6.20 -5.55
C LYS A 182 4.02 -6.48 -4.45
N ASP A 183 3.13 -5.52 -4.17
CA ASP A 183 2.13 -5.64 -3.12
C ASP A 183 1.12 -6.77 -3.43
N LEU A 184 0.64 -6.85 -4.67
CA LEU A 184 -0.28 -7.92 -5.10
C LEU A 184 0.39 -9.29 -5.04
N LYS A 185 1.68 -9.38 -5.39
CA LYS A 185 2.44 -10.62 -5.24
C LYS A 185 2.50 -11.07 -3.78
N ILE A 186 2.78 -10.16 -2.84
CA ILE A 186 2.78 -10.47 -1.41
C ILE A 186 1.39 -10.96 -0.97
N ALA A 187 0.31 -10.29 -1.41
CA ALA A 187 -1.05 -10.70 -1.09
C ALA A 187 -1.39 -12.09 -1.66
N LEU A 188 -1.04 -12.37 -2.91
CA LEU A 188 -1.26 -13.66 -3.56
C LEU A 188 -0.45 -14.79 -2.91
N ASP A 189 0.78 -14.52 -2.47
CA ASP A 189 1.61 -15.50 -1.76
C ASP A 189 1.07 -15.78 -0.35
N GLU A 190 0.53 -14.79 0.35
CA GLU A 190 -0.11 -14.99 1.64
C GLU A 190 -1.47 -15.72 1.50
N ALA A 191 -2.22 -15.42 0.45
CA ALA A 191 -3.49 -16.07 0.13
C ALA A 191 -3.36 -17.59 -0.05
N LYS A 192 -2.23 -18.06 -0.61
CA LYS A 192 -1.92 -19.51 -0.70
C LYS A 192 -1.76 -20.14 0.68
N LYS A 193 -1.20 -19.42 1.67
CA LYS A 193 -0.95 -19.94 3.02
C LYS A 193 -2.21 -20.00 3.86
N ASN A 194 -3.11 -19.04 3.67
CA ASN A 194 -4.37 -18.95 4.42
C ASN A 194 -5.58 -19.50 3.65
N ASN A 195 -5.36 -20.15 2.50
CA ASN A 195 -6.38 -20.76 1.64
C ASN A 195 -7.47 -19.78 1.16
N SER A 196 -7.12 -18.52 0.90
CA SER A 196 -8.03 -17.50 0.38
C SER A 196 -7.89 -17.37 -1.14
N PRO A 197 -8.84 -17.80 -1.96
CA PRO A 197 -8.77 -17.59 -3.40
C PRO A 197 -8.93 -16.10 -3.75
N LEU A 198 -8.01 -15.56 -4.54
CA LEU A 198 -8.02 -14.17 -5.01
C LEU A 198 -8.03 -14.09 -6.55
N PRO A 199 -9.09 -14.57 -7.24
CA PRO A 199 -9.11 -14.64 -8.69
C PRO A 199 -9.03 -13.25 -9.35
N ILE A 200 -9.76 -12.26 -8.85
CA ILE A 200 -9.76 -10.89 -9.39
C ILE A 200 -8.38 -10.24 -9.20
N THR A 201 -7.79 -10.35 -8.01
CA THR A 201 -6.44 -9.81 -7.75
C THR A 201 -5.41 -10.39 -8.70
N LYS A 202 -5.47 -11.70 -8.98
CA LYS A 202 -4.57 -12.38 -9.93
C LYS A 202 -4.75 -11.87 -11.36
N ILE A 203 -5.99 -11.66 -11.80
CA ILE A 203 -6.29 -11.10 -13.12
C ILE A 203 -5.75 -9.67 -13.21
N VAL A 204 -6.02 -8.83 -12.22
CA VAL A 204 -5.56 -7.43 -12.21
C VAL A 204 -4.03 -7.34 -12.14
N ASP A 205 -3.34 -8.23 -11.42
CA ASP A 205 -1.87 -8.28 -11.46
C ASP A 205 -1.35 -8.56 -12.89
N SER A 206 -1.98 -9.47 -13.65
CA SER A 206 -1.60 -9.71 -15.04
C SER A 206 -1.84 -8.49 -15.94
N TYR A 207 -2.85 -7.68 -15.65
CA TYR A 207 -3.11 -6.42 -16.35
C TYR A 207 -2.05 -5.35 -16.06
N TYR A 208 -1.58 -5.28 -14.82
CA TYR A 208 -0.42 -4.44 -14.49
C TYR A 208 0.87 -4.91 -15.19
N GLU A 209 1.03 -6.22 -15.40
CA GLU A 209 2.15 -6.71 -16.22
C GLU A 209 2.08 -6.20 -17.67
N GLU A 210 0.88 -6.11 -18.26
CA GLU A 210 0.70 -5.51 -19.57
C GLU A 210 1.11 -4.02 -19.55
N ILE A 211 0.75 -3.27 -18.51
CA ILE A 211 1.18 -1.88 -18.37
C ILE A 211 2.72 -1.76 -18.28
N GLN A 212 3.39 -2.66 -17.54
CA GLN A 212 4.86 -2.69 -17.52
C GLN A 212 5.44 -2.93 -18.93
N LYS A 213 4.87 -3.86 -19.71
CA LYS A 213 5.28 -4.12 -21.10
C LYS A 213 5.07 -2.92 -22.04
N MET A 214 4.19 -1.97 -21.68
CA MET A 214 4.01 -0.68 -22.36
C MET A 214 5.03 0.38 -21.90
N GLY A 215 5.96 0.06 -21.01
CA GLY A 215 6.92 1.00 -20.41
C GLY A 215 6.41 1.71 -19.15
N GLY A 216 5.25 1.29 -18.64
CA GLY A 216 4.57 1.96 -17.52
C GLY A 216 5.01 1.54 -16.12
N ASN A 217 6.23 1.06 -15.95
CA ASN A 217 6.77 0.61 -14.66
C ASN A 217 6.59 1.63 -13.52
N ARG A 218 6.78 2.91 -13.84
CA ARG A 218 6.70 4.02 -12.89
C ARG A 218 5.41 4.82 -12.96
N TRP A 219 4.49 4.47 -13.86
CA TRP A 219 3.18 5.11 -13.92
C TRP A 219 2.32 4.80 -12.71
N ASP A 220 1.42 5.75 -12.37
CA ASP A 220 0.41 5.53 -11.33
C ASP A 220 -0.47 4.32 -11.65
N THR A 221 -0.93 3.62 -10.63
CA THR A 221 -1.79 2.44 -10.76
C THR A 221 -3.04 2.67 -11.60
N SER A 222 -3.53 3.91 -11.69
CA SER A 222 -4.67 4.28 -12.54
C SER A 222 -4.40 4.14 -14.04
N SER A 223 -3.15 3.91 -14.43
CA SER A 223 -2.75 3.63 -15.83
C SER A 223 -3.35 2.34 -16.41
N LEU A 224 -4.03 1.51 -15.65
CA LEU A 224 -4.78 0.34 -16.15
C LEU A 224 -5.74 0.68 -17.29
N ILE A 225 -6.28 1.89 -17.35
CA ILE A 225 -7.14 2.37 -18.43
C ILE A 225 -6.42 2.38 -19.80
N ARG A 226 -5.09 2.50 -19.84
CA ARG A 226 -4.31 2.49 -21.09
C ARG A 226 -4.43 1.19 -21.87
N ARG A 227 -4.81 0.10 -21.21
CA ARG A 227 -5.07 -1.19 -21.86
C ARG A 227 -6.23 -1.13 -22.86
N PHE A 228 -7.15 -0.19 -22.71
CA PHE A 228 -8.32 0.00 -23.57
C PHE A 228 -8.09 1.02 -24.67
N ARG A 229 -7.00 1.76 -24.63
CA ARG A 229 -6.69 2.76 -25.66
C ARG A 229 -6.00 2.08 -26.84
N LYS A 230 -6.55 2.29 -28.02
CA LYS A 230 -5.89 1.84 -29.27
C LYS A 230 -4.53 2.53 -29.37
N LYS A 231 -3.51 1.73 -29.73
CA LYS A 231 -2.19 2.24 -30.12
C LYS A 231 -2.29 3.10 -31.38
#